data_6c8981e7d3cf5af72ce2ccbc8d221e3c
#
_entry.id   6c8981e7d3cf5af72ce2ccbc8d221e3c
#
_cell.length_a   1.000
_cell.length_b   1.000
_cell.length_c   1.000
_cell.angle_alpha   90.00
_cell.angle_beta   90.00
_cell.angle_gamma   90.00
#
_symmetry.space_group_name_H-M   'P 1'
#
loop_
_entity.id
_entity.type
_entity.pdbx_description
1 polymer ?
#
loop_
_entity_poly.entity_id
_entity_poly.type
_entity_poly.pdbx_seq_one_letter_code
_entity_poly.pdbx_strand_id
1 'polypeptide(L)'
;MARKIRVRGHRFSDAPAMYMRRTKFDRSHVYKTTFNSGKLIPVFVDEVLPGDTTRMSVNYFARLATPIKPVMDNIYLDWFFFFVPNRLVWDHWQNFCIEQEDPDDVGKL
;
A
#
# COMPACT_ATOMS: atom_id res chain seq x y z
N MET A 1 -44.78 40.51 -1.99
CA MET A 1 -43.32 40.57 -2.11
C MET A 1 -42.85 39.31 -2.86
N ALA A 2 -42.48 39.41 -4.12
CA ALA A 2 -42.02 38.28 -4.92
C ALA A 2 -40.53 38.01 -4.63
N ARG A 3 -40.23 36.81 -4.15
CA ARG A 3 -38.87 36.37 -3.85
C ARG A 3 -38.16 36.02 -5.18
N LYS A 4 -37.22 36.86 -5.57
CA LYS A 4 -36.42 36.68 -6.78
C LYS A 4 -35.51 35.45 -6.60
N ILE A 5 -35.88 34.32 -7.21
CA ILE A 5 -35.05 33.12 -7.25
C ILE A 5 -33.90 33.42 -8.19
N ARG A 6 -32.69 33.57 -7.65
CA ARG A 6 -31.45 33.64 -8.46
C ARG A 6 -31.09 32.24 -8.91
N VAL A 7 -31.41 31.87 -10.12
CA VAL A 7 -30.88 30.68 -10.76
C VAL A 7 -29.40 30.99 -11.06
N ARG A 8 -28.50 30.35 -10.35
CA ARG A 8 -27.06 30.36 -10.73
C ARG A 8 -26.92 29.62 -12.05
N GLY A 9 -26.55 30.35 -13.09
CA GLY A 9 -26.23 29.74 -14.37
C GLY A 9 -25.15 28.68 -14.15
N HIS A 10 -25.38 27.47 -14.66
CA HIS A 10 -24.38 26.41 -14.62
C HIS A 10 -23.31 26.71 -15.63
N ARG A 11 -22.05 26.79 -15.18
CA ARG A 11 -20.87 26.90 -16.05
C ARG A 11 -20.27 25.51 -16.22
N PHE A 12 -20.25 25.02 -17.44
CA PHE A 12 -19.67 23.69 -17.75
C PHE A 12 -18.17 23.61 -17.47
N SER A 13 -17.49 24.76 -17.34
CA SER A 13 -16.07 24.85 -16.98
C SER A 13 -15.79 24.79 -15.48
N ASP A 14 -16.81 24.92 -14.64
CA ASP A 14 -16.64 24.89 -13.20
C ASP A 14 -16.79 23.44 -12.72
N ALA A 15 -15.67 22.83 -12.36
CA ALA A 15 -15.71 21.56 -11.64
C ALA A 15 -16.32 21.79 -10.25
N PRO A 16 -17.40 21.09 -9.89
CA PRO A 16 -17.98 21.22 -8.56
C PRO A 16 -16.96 20.77 -7.51
N ALA A 17 -16.80 21.57 -6.46
CA ALA A 17 -15.99 21.19 -5.32
C ALA A 17 -16.67 19.99 -4.61
N MET A 18 -16.13 18.79 -4.84
CA MET A 18 -16.61 17.60 -4.18
C MET A 18 -15.82 17.38 -2.89
N TYR A 19 -16.50 17.47 -1.77
CA TYR A 19 -15.92 17.10 -0.48
C TYR A 19 -16.09 15.61 -0.25
N MET A 20 -15.01 14.86 -0.41
CA MET A 20 -14.98 13.44 -0.08
C MET A 20 -14.47 13.24 1.34
N ARG A 21 -15.24 12.53 2.14
CA ARG A 21 -14.80 12.13 3.47
C ARG A 21 -13.76 11.03 3.34
N ARG A 22 -12.70 11.13 4.12
CA ARG A 22 -11.72 10.05 4.23
C ARG A 22 -12.28 8.93 5.08
N THR A 23 -12.14 7.71 4.58
CA THR A 23 -12.55 6.49 5.29
C THR A 23 -11.32 5.85 5.92
N LYS A 24 -11.50 5.25 7.09
CA LYS A 24 -10.45 4.54 7.81
C LYS A 24 -10.75 3.05 7.77
N PHE A 25 -9.76 2.26 7.36
CA PHE A 25 -9.83 0.80 7.35
C PHE A 25 -8.88 0.25 8.40
N ASP A 26 -9.32 -0.79 9.09
CA ASP A 26 -8.47 -1.61 9.94
C ASP A 26 -8.02 -2.84 9.15
N ARG A 27 -6.69 -2.97 8.96
CA ARG A 27 -6.06 -4.08 8.27
C ARG A 27 -5.25 -4.96 9.21
N SER A 28 -5.62 -4.97 10.49
CA SER A 28 -4.94 -5.77 11.50
C SER A 28 -5.07 -7.27 11.18
N HIS A 29 -3.97 -7.97 11.22
CA HIS A 29 -3.92 -9.41 10.99
C HIS A 29 -2.76 -10.05 11.75
N VAL A 30 -2.79 -11.36 11.85
CA VAL A 30 -1.73 -12.15 12.48
C VAL A 30 -1.04 -12.98 11.41
N TYR A 31 0.29 -12.95 11.40
CA TYR A 31 1.12 -13.77 10.54
C TYR A 31 1.97 -14.73 11.36
N LYS A 32 1.98 -16.00 10.97
CA LYS A 32 2.78 -17.04 11.61
C LYS A 32 3.63 -17.72 10.56
N THR A 33 4.93 -17.80 10.80
CA THR A 33 5.87 -18.44 9.89
C THR A 33 7.04 -19.04 10.63
N THR A 34 7.81 -19.84 9.93
CA THR A 34 9.10 -20.34 10.37
C THR A 34 10.13 -20.01 9.30
N PHE A 35 11.35 -19.69 9.71
CA PHE A 35 12.42 -19.34 8.78
C PHE A 35 13.79 -19.71 9.37
N ASN A 36 14.76 -19.84 8.51
CA ASN A 36 16.15 -20.05 8.90
C ASN A 36 16.86 -18.71 9.05
N SER A 37 17.88 -18.68 9.91
CA SER A 37 18.74 -17.51 10.08
C SER A 37 19.43 -17.10 8.78
N GLY A 38 19.75 -15.81 8.66
CA GLY A 38 20.46 -15.26 7.51
C GLY A 38 19.61 -15.07 6.26
N LYS A 39 18.27 -15.15 6.36
CA LYS A 39 17.36 -14.92 5.24
C LYS A 39 16.46 -13.72 5.51
N LEU A 40 16.22 -12.94 4.47
CA LEU A 40 15.20 -11.90 4.47
C LEU A 40 13.86 -12.53 4.06
N ILE A 41 12.87 -12.45 4.93
CA ILE A 41 11.56 -13.07 4.74
C ILE A 41 10.49 -11.99 4.69
N PRO A 42 9.66 -11.92 3.65
CA PRO A 42 8.54 -11.00 3.59
C PRO A 42 7.48 -11.44 4.60
N VAL A 43 7.17 -10.56 5.55
CA VAL A 43 6.20 -10.83 6.62
C VAL A 43 4.88 -10.11 6.37
N PHE A 44 4.98 -8.97 5.73
CA PHE A 44 3.84 -8.11 5.44
C PHE A 44 4.03 -7.46 4.06
N VAL A 45 2.99 -7.53 3.25
CA VAL A 45 2.92 -6.83 1.97
C VAL A 45 1.55 -6.17 1.89
N ASP A 46 1.53 -4.88 1.65
CA ASP A 46 0.30 -4.13 1.50
C ASP A 46 0.43 -3.10 0.37
N GLU A 47 -0.69 -2.79 -0.24
CA GLU A 47 -0.78 -1.80 -1.29
C GLU A 47 -1.18 -0.45 -0.70
N VAL A 48 -0.49 0.61 -1.12
CA VAL A 48 -0.75 1.98 -0.69
C VAL A 48 -1.06 2.82 -1.91
N LEU A 49 -2.21 3.47 -1.90
CA LEU A 49 -2.64 4.37 -2.97
C LEU A 49 -2.13 5.79 -2.73
N PRO A 50 -2.00 6.60 -3.80
CA PRO A 50 -1.66 8.01 -3.66
C PRO A 50 -2.61 8.75 -2.71
N GLY A 51 -2.05 9.51 -1.77
CA GLY A 51 -2.82 10.26 -0.77
C GLY A 51 -3.27 9.45 0.45
N ASP A 52 -2.95 8.16 0.52
CA ASP A 52 -3.21 7.35 1.71
C ASP A 52 -2.25 7.69 2.86
N THR A 53 -2.75 7.51 4.07
CA THR A 53 -1.95 7.61 5.29
C THR A 53 -2.06 6.31 6.05
N THR A 54 -0.94 5.61 6.20
CA THR A 54 -0.88 4.33 6.90
C THR A 54 -0.20 4.50 8.25
N ARG A 55 -0.80 3.93 9.28
CA ARG A 55 -0.18 3.77 10.59
C ARG A 55 0.03 2.29 10.85
N MET A 56 1.27 1.93 11.12
CA MET A 56 1.65 0.54 11.39
C MET A 56 2.14 0.41 12.82
N SER A 57 1.67 -0.63 13.50
CA SER A 57 2.19 -1.07 14.80
C SER A 57 2.45 -2.57 14.69
N VAL A 58 3.67 -2.98 14.97
CA VAL A 58 4.10 -4.37 14.86
C VAL A 58 4.44 -4.90 16.23
N ASN A 59 3.75 -5.96 16.64
CA ASN A 59 4.09 -6.73 17.81
C ASN A 59 4.57 -8.10 17.35
N TYR A 60 5.71 -8.51 17.81
CA TYR A 60 6.29 -9.79 17.41
C TYR A 60 6.66 -10.64 18.60
N PHE A 61 6.59 -11.93 18.39
CA PHE A 61 7.12 -12.94 19.27
C PHE A 61 7.92 -13.93 18.43
N ALA A 62 9.20 -14.06 18.73
CA ALA A 62 10.09 -15.00 18.06
C ALA A 62 10.56 -16.07 19.04
N ARG A 63 10.64 -17.30 18.57
CA ARG A 63 11.10 -18.42 19.35
C ARG A 63 12.13 -19.21 18.54
N LEU A 64 13.29 -19.40 19.10
CA LEU A 64 14.31 -20.27 18.52
C LEU A 64 13.95 -21.75 18.73
N ALA A 65 14.09 -22.55 17.71
CA ALA A 65 14.09 -24.01 17.86
C ALA A 65 15.32 -24.44 18.67
N THR A 66 15.20 -25.53 19.42
CA THR A 66 16.29 -26.01 20.24
C THR A 66 17.51 -26.34 19.38
N PRO A 67 18.63 -25.64 19.53
CA PRO A 67 19.83 -25.90 18.75
C PRO A 67 20.53 -27.19 19.24
N ILE A 68 21.22 -27.87 18.34
CA ILE A 68 22.00 -29.07 18.63
C ILE A 68 23.18 -28.72 19.57
N LYS A 69 23.74 -27.53 19.39
CA LYS A 69 24.79 -26.99 20.27
C LYS A 69 24.28 -25.72 20.93
N PRO A 70 24.65 -25.46 22.20
CA PRO A 70 24.22 -24.25 22.88
C PRO A 70 24.74 -23.01 22.16
N VAL A 71 23.87 -22.02 22.03
CA VAL A 71 24.22 -20.70 21.50
C VAL A 71 24.72 -19.86 22.67
N MET A 72 25.96 -19.41 22.59
CA MET A 72 26.64 -18.65 23.65
C MET A 72 26.67 -17.14 23.38
N ASP A 73 25.88 -16.69 22.43
CA ASP A 73 25.82 -15.30 21.99
C ASP A 73 24.38 -14.80 21.87
N ASN A 74 24.24 -13.50 21.77
CA ASN A 74 22.94 -12.85 21.58
C ASN A 74 22.42 -13.11 20.16
N ILE A 75 21.11 -13.26 20.05
CA ILE A 75 20.43 -13.43 18.77
C ILE A 75 19.64 -12.18 18.51
N TYR A 76 19.79 -11.62 17.32
CA TYR A 76 19.14 -10.41 16.87
C TYR A 76 18.10 -10.72 15.81
N LEU A 77 17.01 -9.98 15.83
CA LEU A 77 15.96 -9.99 14.81
C LEU A 77 15.80 -8.56 14.28
N ASP A 78 16.23 -8.36 13.06
CA ASP A 78 16.17 -7.06 12.41
C ASP A 78 14.91 -6.95 11.55
N TRP A 79 14.25 -5.80 11.62
CA TRP A 79 13.07 -5.48 10.84
C TRP A 79 13.39 -4.40 9.83
N PHE A 80 13.03 -4.65 8.57
CA PHE A 80 13.22 -3.73 7.47
C PHE A 80 11.86 -3.36 6.87
N PHE A 81 11.68 -2.07 6.59
CA PHE A 81 10.49 -1.55 5.94
C PHE A 81 10.89 -0.95 4.61
N PHE A 82 10.26 -1.43 3.56
CA PHE A 82 10.53 -0.98 2.19
C PHE A 82 9.28 -0.34 1.61
N PHE A 83 9.43 0.79 0.98
CA PHE A 83 8.45 1.37 0.09
C PHE A 83 8.92 1.16 -1.35
N VAL A 84 8.12 0.43 -2.13
CA VAL A 84 8.47 0.05 -3.49
C VAL A 84 7.45 0.66 -4.45
N PRO A 85 7.79 1.76 -5.16
CA PRO A 85 6.93 2.31 -6.20
C PRO A 85 6.81 1.33 -7.37
N ASN A 86 5.59 1.00 -7.78
CA ASN A 86 5.35 0.05 -8.87
C ASN A 86 6.00 0.45 -10.19
N ARG A 87 6.06 1.75 -10.47
CA ARG A 87 6.74 2.30 -11.65
C ARG A 87 8.23 1.93 -11.76
N LEU A 88 8.89 1.59 -10.65
CA LEU A 88 10.31 1.19 -10.64
C LEU A 88 10.50 -0.31 -10.82
N VAL A 89 9.48 -1.09 -10.57
CA VAL A 89 9.53 -2.56 -10.61
C VAL A 89 8.91 -3.09 -11.90
N TRP A 90 7.97 -2.34 -12.46
CA TRP A 90 7.22 -2.75 -13.63
C TRP A 90 7.13 -1.61 -14.66
N ASP A 91 7.82 -1.76 -15.77
CA ASP A 91 7.93 -0.72 -16.82
C ASP A 91 6.59 -0.36 -17.45
N HIS A 92 5.65 -1.31 -17.53
CA HIS A 92 4.31 -1.13 -18.10
C HIS A 92 3.26 -0.61 -17.10
N TRP A 93 3.68 -0.23 -15.88
CA TRP A 93 2.76 0.26 -14.85
C TRP A 93 1.94 1.47 -15.32
N GLN A 94 2.54 2.34 -16.10
CA GLN A 94 1.90 3.55 -16.62
C GLN A 94 0.78 3.19 -17.59
N ASN A 95 1.05 2.29 -18.53
CA ASN A 95 0.09 1.82 -19.53
C ASN A 95 -1.07 1.06 -18.87
N PHE A 96 -0.79 0.33 -17.82
CA PHE A 96 -1.81 -0.36 -17.04
C PHE A 96 -2.76 0.60 -16.31
N CYS A 97 -2.23 1.71 -15.77
CA CYS A 97 -3.02 2.62 -14.93
C CYS A 97 -3.76 3.70 -15.71
N ILE A 98 -3.24 4.14 -16.88
CA ILE A 98 -3.73 5.33 -17.55
C ILE A 98 -4.33 4.97 -18.91
N GLU A 99 -3.51 4.72 -19.88
CA GLU A 99 -3.91 4.51 -21.27
C GLU A 99 -2.82 3.75 -22.03
N GLN A 100 -3.22 2.87 -22.91
CA GLN A 100 -2.31 2.17 -23.80
C GLN A 100 -1.90 3.09 -24.95
N GLU A 101 -0.62 3.08 -25.32
CA GLU A 101 -0.11 3.86 -26.44
C GLU A 101 -0.68 3.41 -27.79
N ASP A 102 -0.96 2.12 -27.93
CA ASP A 102 -1.56 1.52 -29.12
C ASP A 102 -2.83 0.74 -28.73
N PRO A 103 -3.97 1.01 -29.43
CA PRO A 103 -5.22 0.27 -29.18
C PRO A 103 -5.10 -1.25 -29.41
N ASP A 104 -4.12 -1.69 -30.17
CA ASP A 104 -3.86 -3.10 -30.44
C ASP A 104 -2.82 -3.72 -29.48
N ASP A 105 -2.23 -2.93 -28.62
CA ASP A 105 -1.32 -3.41 -27.56
C ASP A 105 -2.13 -4.01 -26.41
N VAL A 106 -2.66 -5.20 -26.64
CA VAL A 106 -3.36 -5.97 -25.63
C VAL A 106 -2.37 -6.42 -24.58
N GLY A 107 -2.12 -5.52 -23.65
CA GLY A 107 -1.39 -5.74 -22.40
C GLY A 107 -0.33 -6.83 -22.45
N LYS A 108 0.85 -6.51 -22.88
CA LYS A 108 2.04 -7.31 -22.52
C LYS A 108 2.23 -7.18 -21.00
N LEU A 109 1.55 -8.08 -20.29
CA LEU A 109 1.76 -8.32 -18.87
C LEU A 109 3.18 -8.86 -18.64
#